data_f3dfc0559bedf3a0acbba484502e354c
#
_entry.id   f3dfc0559bedf3a0acbba484502e354c
#
_cell.length_a   1.000
_cell.length_b   1.000
_cell.length_c   1.000
_cell.angle_alpha   90.00
_cell.angle_beta   90.00
_cell.angle_gamma   90.00
#
_symmetry.space_group_name_H-M   'P 1'
#
loop_
_entity.id
_entity.type
_entity.pdbx_description
1 polymer ?
#
loop_
_entity_poly.entity_id
_entity_poly.type
_entity_poly.pdbx_seq_one_letter_code
_entity_poly.pdbx_strand_id
1 'polypeptide(L)'
;MMRYSPLRYPGGKGKISSFFSELFVANNLIGGTYIEPYVGGGSIALSLLINGVANQIIINDKDRSLFAFWYSILNYTDEFCQLIENTPITIDTWYEQREIQKNKTNAELLSLGFSTFFLNRTNRSGIIKGGVIGGLNQTGNYLIDARYNSDDLKKRIKLIALYKDKIELHNLDAVELIHNLQSNLPNNSLFYFDPPYYKKGKGLYMNYYDDQD
;
A
#
# COMPACT_ATOMS: atom_id res chain seq x y z
N MET A 1 1.43 -6.01 18.47
CA MET A 1 2.22 -5.88 17.24
C MET A 1 1.95 -4.50 16.61
N MET A 2 2.99 -3.76 16.34
CA MET A 2 2.88 -2.42 15.75
C MET A 2 2.44 -2.52 14.29
N ARG A 3 1.49 -1.69 13.88
CA ARG A 3 1.02 -1.64 12.48
C ARG A 3 1.79 -0.54 11.75
N TYR A 4 2.71 -0.91 10.89
CA TYR A 4 3.52 0.05 10.13
C TYR A 4 2.78 0.63 8.91
N SER A 5 2.00 -0.20 8.20
CA SER A 5 1.30 0.26 7.01
C SER A 5 0.25 1.34 7.32
N PRO A 6 0.25 2.48 6.60
CA PRO A 6 -0.78 3.49 6.70
C PRO A 6 -2.05 3.12 5.90
N LEU A 7 -2.01 2.09 5.06
CA LEU A 7 -3.18 1.60 4.33
C LEU A 7 -3.95 0.51 5.09
N ARG A 8 -5.25 0.48 4.87
CA ARG A 8 -6.15 -0.63 5.24
C ARG A 8 -6.38 -1.45 3.98
N TYR A 9 -5.66 -2.56 3.84
CA TYR A 9 -5.75 -3.36 2.63
C TYR A 9 -6.53 -4.66 2.88
N PRO A 10 -7.55 -5.01 2.05
CA PRO A 10 -8.26 -6.28 2.16
C PRO A 10 -7.26 -7.44 2.06
N GLY A 11 -7.37 -8.41 2.96
CA GLY A 11 -6.39 -9.51 3.02
C GLY A 11 -5.03 -9.14 3.62
N GLY A 12 -4.87 -7.94 4.19
CA GLY A 12 -3.61 -7.49 4.79
C GLY A 12 -2.99 -8.52 5.74
N LYS A 13 -1.75 -8.92 5.44
CA LYS A 13 -1.04 -10.06 6.04
C LYS A 13 -0.26 -9.70 7.32
N GLY A 14 -0.58 -8.57 7.98
CA GLY A 14 0.15 -8.14 9.19
C GLY A 14 0.19 -9.16 10.33
N LYS A 15 -0.77 -10.10 10.36
CA LYS A 15 -0.81 -11.18 11.37
C LYS A 15 0.22 -12.28 11.12
N ILE A 16 0.72 -12.41 9.89
CA ILE A 16 1.70 -13.46 9.52
C ILE A 16 3.11 -12.89 9.35
N SER A 17 3.35 -11.64 9.71
CA SER A 17 4.69 -11.05 9.61
C SER A 17 5.73 -11.75 10.50
N SER A 18 5.32 -12.31 11.65
CA SER A 18 6.20 -13.15 12.49
C SER A 18 6.63 -14.41 11.75
N PHE A 19 5.72 -15.08 11.06
CA PHE A 19 6.03 -16.24 10.23
C PHE A 19 7.10 -15.91 9.17
N PHE A 20 7.00 -14.74 8.51
CA PHE A 20 8.02 -14.34 7.55
C PHE A 20 9.37 -14.05 8.21
N SER A 21 9.39 -13.51 9.43
CA SER A 21 10.65 -13.37 10.18
C SER A 21 11.27 -14.73 10.50
N GLU A 22 10.47 -15.69 10.92
CA GLU A 22 10.92 -17.07 11.16
C GLU A 22 11.40 -17.74 9.86
N LEU A 23 10.73 -17.49 8.74
CA LEU A 23 11.14 -17.99 7.42
C LEU A 23 12.53 -17.44 7.02
N PHE A 24 12.79 -16.15 7.27
CA PHE A 24 14.12 -15.56 7.04
C PHE A 24 15.19 -16.23 7.89
N VAL A 25 14.92 -16.49 9.16
CA VAL A 25 15.86 -17.21 10.06
C VAL A 25 16.11 -18.62 9.56
N ALA A 26 15.04 -19.39 9.30
CA ALA A 26 15.13 -20.80 8.92
C ALA A 26 15.88 -21.04 7.60
N ASN A 27 15.90 -20.04 6.71
CA ASN A 27 16.58 -20.14 5.42
C ASN A 27 17.89 -19.32 5.35
N ASN A 28 18.41 -18.83 6.48
CA ASN A 28 19.63 -18.02 6.55
C ASN A 28 19.58 -16.75 5.67
N LEU A 29 18.41 -16.11 5.60
CA LEU A 29 18.15 -14.92 4.76
C LEU A 29 18.22 -13.59 5.54
N ILE A 30 18.53 -13.61 6.84
CA ILE A 30 18.61 -12.39 7.66
C ILE A 30 19.56 -11.38 7.04
N GLY A 31 19.09 -10.12 6.93
CA GLY A 31 19.83 -9.06 6.25
C GLY A 31 19.75 -9.10 4.73
N GLY A 32 18.97 -10.01 4.17
CA GLY A 32 18.75 -10.14 2.73
C GLY A 32 17.70 -9.19 2.17
N THR A 33 17.27 -9.48 0.94
CA THR A 33 16.27 -8.70 0.20
C THR A 33 14.92 -9.42 0.18
N TYR A 34 13.86 -8.69 0.52
CA TYR A 34 12.48 -9.19 0.41
C TYR A 34 11.77 -8.54 -0.77
N ILE A 35 11.12 -9.35 -1.60
CA ILE A 35 10.47 -8.90 -2.83
C ILE A 35 8.98 -9.21 -2.79
N GLU A 36 8.13 -8.20 -2.99
CA GLU A 36 6.66 -8.31 -2.97
C GLU A 36 6.07 -7.74 -4.28
N PRO A 37 5.86 -8.57 -5.33
CA PRO A 37 5.36 -8.13 -6.64
C PRO A 37 3.92 -7.57 -6.61
N TYR A 38 3.15 -7.88 -5.57
CA TYR A 38 1.77 -7.43 -5.34
C TYR A 38 1.68 -6.78 -3.95
N VAL A 39 2.34 -5.63 -3.78
CA VAL A 39 2.56 -5.06 -2.44
C VAL A 39 1.28 -4.63 -1.73
N GLY A 40 0.29 -4.11 -2.46
CA GLY A 40 -0.92 -3.62 -1.83
C GLY A 40 -0.63 -2.70 -0.63
N GLY A 41 -0.95 -3.18 0.57
CA GLY A 41 -0.70 -2.45 1.83
C GLY A 41 0.71 -2.61 2.41
N GLY A 42 1.59 -3.46 1.88
CA GLY A 42 3.01 -3.61 2.26
C GLY A 42 3.26 -4.00 3.72
N SER A 43 2.32 -4.66 4.37
CA SER A 43 2.43 -4.91 5.82
C SER A 43 3.59 -5.84 6.19
N ILE A 44 3.89 -6.84 5.36
CA ILE A 44 4.99 -7.78 5.57
C ILE A 44 6.31 -7.09 5.25
N ALA A 45 6.42 -6.50 4.07
CA ALA A 45 7.61 -5.78 3.60
C ALA A 45 8.08 -4.76 4.64
N LEU A 46 7.18 -3.88 5.09
CA LEU A 46 7.50 -2.88 6.12
C LEU A 46 7.90 -3.51 7.45
N SER A 47 7.23 -4.59 7.86
CA SER A 47 7.57 -5.27 9.12
C SER A 47 8.97 -5.86 9.07
N LEU A 48 9.34 -6.53 7.98
CA LEU A 48 10.67 -7.12 7.81
C LEU A 48 11.77 -6.05 7.77
N LEU A 49 11.53 -4.95 7.04
CA LEU A 49 12.49 -3.87 6.90
C LEU A 49 12.71 -3.11 8.23
N ILE A 50 11.61 -2.66 8.87
CA ILE A 50 11.69 -1.81 10.06
C ILE A 50 12.21 -2.59 11.27
N ASN A 51 11.92 -3.89 11.36
CA ASN A 51 12.46 -4.75 12.41
C ASN A 51 13.88 -5.28 12.12
N GLY A 52 14.51 -4.88 11.01
CA GLY A 52 15.89 -5.24 10.66
C GLY A 52 16.06 -6.71 10.23
N VAL A 53 14.98 -7.40 9.86
CA VAL A 53 15.02 -8.77 9.35
C VAL A 53 15.49 -8.78 7.90
N ALA A 54 14.93 -7.91 7.06
CA ALA A 54 15.42 -7.62 5.71
C ALA A 54 16.23 -6.31 5.72
N ASN A 55 17.31 -6.24 4.96
CA ASN A 55 18.09 -5.02 4.79
C ASN A 55 17.53 -4.11 3.70
N GLN A 56 16.87 -4.71 2.72
CA GLN A 56 16.23 -4.03 1.59
C GLN A 56 14.90 -4.68 1.26
N ILE A 57 13.96 -3.90 0.76
CA ILE A 57 12.72 -4.43 0.19
C ILE A 57 12.54 -3.90 -1.23
N ILE A 58 12.08 -4.77 -2.13
CA ILE A 58 11.64 -4.42 -3.48
C ILE A 58 10.13 -4.62 -3.51
N ILE A 59 9.39 -3.54 -3.71
CA ILE A 59 7.94 -3.54 -3.71
C ILE A 59 7.40 -3.10 -5.07
N ASN A 60 6.38 -3.78 -5.53
CA ASN A 60 5.74 -3.49 -6.81
C ASN A 60 4.23 -3.56 -6.70
N ASP A 61 3.54 -2.75 -7.45
CA ASP A 61 2.12 -2.93 -7.72
C ASP A 61 1.80 -2.43 -9.13
N LYS A 62 1.11 -3.25 -9.91
CA LYS A 62 0.65 -2.89 -11.27
C LYS A 62 -0.38 -1.78 -11.22
N ASP A 63 -1.14 -1.64 -10.11
CA ASP A 63 -2.11 -0.56 -9.97
C ASP A 63 -1.41 0.78 -9.74
N ARG A 64 -1.55 1.68 -10.74
CA ARG A 64 -1.03 3.04 -10.69
C ARG A 64 -1.45 3.80 -9.42
N SER A 65 -2.62 3.53 -8.86
CA SER A 65 -3.10 4.20 -7.64
C SER A 65 -2.27 3.80 -6.43
N LEU A 66 -1.97 2.51 -6.27
CA LEU A 66 -1.11 2.00 -5.19
C LEU A 66 0.34 2.44 -5.38
N PHE A 67 0.86 2.33 -6.60
CA PHE A 67 2.18 2.88 -6.92
C PHE A 67 2.26 4.37 -6.57
N ALA A 68 1.30 5.18 -6.98
CA ALA A 68 1.27 6.62 -6.71
C ALA A 68 1.26 6.92 -5.20
N PHE A 69 0.53 6.12 -4.40
CA PHE A 69 0.57 6.24 -2.95
C PHE A 69 1.98 5.98 -2.39
N TRP A 70 2.60 4.84 -2.74
CA TRP A 70 3.94 4.50 -2.27
C TRP A 70 4.99 5.52 -2.74
N TYR A 71 4.92 5.90 -4.01
CA TYR A 71 5.80 6.92 -4.58
C TYR A 71 5.70 8.25 -3.83
N SER A 72 4.47 8.68 -3.53
CA SER A 72 4.24 9.96 -2.86
C SER A 72 4.76 9.99 -1.43
N ILE A 73 4.52 8.95 -0.64
CA ILE A 73 5.01 8.92 0.75
C ILE A 73 6.54 8.80 0.85
N LEU A 74 7.20 8.27 -0.19
CA LEU A 74 8.66 8.14 -0.26
C LEU A 74 9.34 9.40 -0.81
N ASN A 75 8.70 10.13 -1.73
CA ASN A 75 9.34 11.24 -2.44
C ASN A 75 8.77 12.63 -2.08
N TYR A 76 7.55 12.69 -1.55
CA TYR A 76 6.83 13.92 -1.18
C TYR A 76 6.26 13.77 0.24
N THR A 77 7.08 13.27 1.18
CA THR A 77 6.65 12.90 2.54
C THR A 77 6.01 14.06 3.29
N ASP A 78 6.64 15.24 3.25
CA ASP A 78 6.16 16.40 3.99
C ASP A 78 4.91 16.99 3.36
N GLU A 79 4.86 17.11 2.04
CA GLU A 79 3.69 17.57 1.30
C GLU A 79 2.51 16.61 1.50
N PHE A 80 2.78 15.31 1.50
CA PHE A 80 1.75 14.30 1.78
C PHE A 80 1.21 14.42 3.21
N CYS A 81 2.08 14.64 4.19
CA CYS A 81 1.68 14.88 5.58
C CYS A 81 0.87 16.18 5.72
N GLN A 82 1.20 17.23 4.98
CA GLN A 82 0.42 18.48 4.95
C GLN A 82 -0.98 18.24 4.35
N LEU A 83 -1.09 17.45 3.28
CA LEU A 83 -2.39 17.06 2.73
C LEU A 83 -3.24 16.29 3.74
N ILE A 84 -2.64 15.38 4.52
CA ILE A 84 -3.35 14.65 5.60
C ILE A 84 -3.89 15.61 6.66
N GLU A 85 -3.14 16.65 6.99
CA GLU A 85 -3.49 17.60 8.06
C GLU A 85 -4.54 18.62 7.62
N ASN A 86 -4.39 19.14 6.38
CA ASN A 86 -5.15 20.29 5.92
C ASN A 86 -6.41 19.92 5.11
N THR A 87 -6.56 18.65 4.69
CA THR A 87 -7.72 18.24 3.89
C THR A 87 -8.90 17.90 4.79
N PRO A 88 -10.05 18.59 4.67
CA PRO A 88 -11.25 18.28 5.42
C PRO A 88 -11.77 16.88 5.13
N ILE A 89 -12.21 16.15 6.17
CA ILE A 89 -12.76 14.80 6.01
C ILE A 89 -14.27 14.90 5.86
N THR A 90 -14.73 15.26 4.67
CA THR A 90 -16.14 15.51 4.34
C THR A 90 -16.59 14.65 3.15
N ILE A 91 -17.91 14.60 2.94
CA ILE A 91 -18.49 13.92 1.77
C ILE A 91 -18.12 14.66 0.47
N ASP A 92 -18.02 15.97 0.49
CA ASP A 92 -17.61 16.77 -0.68
C ASP A 92 -16.17 16.42 -1.07
N THR A 93 -15.23 16.44 -0.11
CA THR A 93 -13.86 16.00 -0.34
C THR A 93 -13.80 14.55 -0.83
N TRP A 94 -14.65 13.67 -0.28
CA TRP A 94 -14.71 12.28 -0.73
C TRP A 94 -15.11 12.18 -2.22
N TYR A 95 -16.04 13.00 -2.69
CA TYR A 95 -16.38 13.06 -4.11
C TYR A 95 -15.22 13.58 -4.95
N GLU A 96 -14.54 14.64 -4.52
CA GLU A 96 -13.35 15.16 -5.19
C GLU A 96 -12.27 14.09 -5.36
N GLN A 97 -11.98 13.35 -4.29
CA GLN A 97 -10.99 12.27 -4.33
C GLN A 97 -11.41 11.13 -5.27
N ARG A 98 -12.69 10.84 -5.37
CA ARG A 98 -13.21 9.86 -6.35
C ARG A 98 -13.04 10.32 -7.79
N GLU A 99 -13.22 11.60 -8.09
CA GLU A 99 -12.99 12.12 -9.44
C GLU A 99 -11.52 11.99 -9.86
N ILE A 100 -10.56 12.20 -8.94
CA ILE A 100 -9.14 11.95 -9.19
C ILE A 100 -8.92 10.48 -9.56
N GLN A 101 -9.55 9.53 -8.85
CA GLN A 101 -9.45 8.10 -9.17
C GLN A 101 -10.06 7.72 -10.53
N LYS A 102 -11.12 8.37 -10.96
CA LYS A 102 -11.68 8.17 -12.31
C LYS A 102 -10.70 8.57 -13.40
N ASN A 103 -9.92 9.61 -13.15
CA ASN A 103 -8.90 10.13 -14.07
C ASN A 103 -7.49 9.63 -13.75
N LYS A 104 -7.35 8.48 -13.08
CA LYS A 104 -6.08 7.99 -12.53
C LYS A 104 -4.93 7.93 -13.54
N THR A 105 -5.22 7.72 -14.81
CA THR A 105 -4.20 7.61 -15.87
C THR A 105 -3.47 8.94 -16.09
N ASN A 106 -4.17 10.07 -15.99
CA ASN A 106 -3.63 11.40 -16.24
C ASN A 106 -3.34 12.20 -14.96
N ALA A 107 -3.77 11.69 -13.80
CA ALA A 107 -3.57 12.38 -12.53
C ALA A 107 -2.08 12.40 -12.15
N GLU A 108 -1.63 13.52 -11.57
CA GLU A 108 -0.31 13.62 -10.97
C GLU A 108 -0.13 12.63 -9.81
N LEU A 109 1.10 12.13 -9.62
CA LEU A 109 1.36 11.07 -8.65
C LEU A 109 1.02 11.48 -7.20
N LEU A 110 1.36 12.70 -6.78
CA LEU A 110 1.04 13.16 -5.43
C LEU A 110 -0.48 13.23 -5.20
N SER A 111 -1.21 13.80 -6.14
CA SER A 111 -2.68 13.91 -6.08
C SER A 111 -3.34 12.54 -6.10
N LEU A 112 -2.91 11.64 -6.99
CA LEU A 112 -3.43 10.27 -7.08
C LEU A 112 -3.10 9.46 -5.83
N GLY A 113 -1.87 9.58 -5.33
CA GLY A 113 -1.42 8.89 -4.11
C GLY A 113 -2.22 9.33 -2.89
N PHE A 114 -2.45 10.63 -2.74
CA PHE A 114 -3.29 11.16 -1.66
C PHE A 114 -4.75 10.72 -1.80
N SER A 115 -5.33 10.78 -3.00
CA SER A 115 -6.67 10.26 -3.27
C SER A 115 -6.80 8.78 -2.90
N THR A 116 -5.80 7.96 -3.26
CA THR A 116 -5.75 6.54 -2.90
C THR A 116 -5.77 6.35 -1.39
N PHE A 117 -4.93 7.07 -0.68
CA PHE A 117 -4.87 7.05 0.78
C PHE A 117 -6.19 7.53 1.40
N PHE A 118 -6.71 8.67 0.98
CA PHE A 118 -7.94 9.25 1.53
C PHE A 118 -9.11 8.28 1.40
N LEU A 119 -9.37 7.77 0.19
CA LEU A 119 -10.43 6.80 -0.04
C LEU A 119 -10.21 5.48 0.69
N ASN A 120 -8.97 5.01 0.78
CA ASN A 120 -8.65 3.82 1.58
C ASN A 120 -8.99 4.01 3.06
N ARG A 121 -8.82 5.22 3.60
CA ARG A 121 -9.11 5.51 5.02
C ARG A 121 -10.59 5.79 5.27
N THR A 122 -11.30 6.34 4.30
CA THR A 122 -12.70 6.78 4.43
C THR A 122 -13.73 5.78 3.88
N ASN A 123 -13.31 4.80 3.07
CA ASN A 123 -14.19 3.78 2.52
C ASN A 123 -14.32 2.54 3.42
N ARG A 124 -15.44 1.83 3.29
CA ARG A 124 -15.68 0.55 3.96
C ARG A 124 -14.58 -0.44 3.58
N SER A 125 -14.06 -1.13 4.58
CA SER A 125 -12.99 -2.14 4.45
C SER A 125 -11.70 -1.64 3.79
N GLY A 126 -11.55 -0.35 3.52
CA GLY A 126 -10.39 0.21 2.82
C GLY A 126 -10.40 -0.03 1.30
N ILE A 127 -11.54 -0.41 0.73
CA ILE A 127 -11.69 -0.64 -0.71
C ILE A 127 -11.82 0.70 -1.43
N ILE A 128 -10.87 1.02 -2.33
CA ILE A 128 -10.81 2.33 -3.01
C ILE A 128 -12.09 2.61 -3.83
N LYS A 129 -12.63 1.59 -4.52
CA LYS A 129 -13.90 1.69 -5.25
C LYS A 129 -15.14 1.57 -4.36
N GLY A 130 -14.94 1.33 -3.07
CA GLY A 130 -16.02 1.09 -2.12
C GLY A 130 -16.85 2.32 -1.79
N GLY A 131 -17.93 2.11 -1.05
CA GLY A 131 -18.74 3.19 -0.51
C GLY A 131 -18.14 3.77 0.78
N VAL A 132 -18.45 5.02 1.06
CA VAL A 132 -17.99 5.74 2.25
C VAL A 132 -18.48 5.08 3.57
N ILE A 133 -17.65 5.13 4.60
CA ILE A 133 -18.04 4.74 5.96
C ILE A 133 -19.14 5.70 6.44
N GLY A 134 -20.18 5.16 7.07
CA GLY A 134 -21.36 5.93 7.55
C GLY A 134 -22.42 6.18 6.48
N GLY A 135 -22.12 5.88 5.20
CA GLY A 135 -23.02 6.21 4.07
C GLY A 135 -22.96 7.69 3.68
N LEU A 136 -23.62 8.08 2.60
CA LEU A 136 -23.60 9.47 2.11
C LEU A 136 -24.24 10.45 3.09
N ASN A 137 -25.28 10.01 3.80
CA ASN A 137 -25.98 10.83 4.80
C ASN A 137 -25.31 10.84 6.17
N GLN A 138 -24.21 10.11 6.33
CA GLN A 138 -23.44 10.03 7.58
C GLN A 138 -24.31 9.67 8.80
N THR A 139 -25.21 8.70 8.64
CA THR A 139 -26.15 8.23 9.68
C THR A 139 -25.76 6.88 10.28
N GLY A 140 -24.64 6.31 9.87
CA GLY A 140 -24.13 5.03 10.39
C GLY A 140 -23.49 5.17 11.79
N ASN A 141 -23.28 4.04 12.47
CA ASN A 141 -22.61 3.98 13.77
C ASN A 141 -21.16 4.48 13.75
N TYR A 142 -20.52 4.44 12.59
CA TYR A 142 -19.17 4.98 12.33
C TYR A 142 -19.29 5.97 11.18
N LEU A 143 -18.66 7.14 11.35
CA LEU A 143 -18.62 8.20 10.35
C LEU A 143 -17.39 8.09 9.46
N ILE A 144 -17.31 8.96 8.46
CA ILE A 144 -16.26 8.98 7.43
C ILE A 144 -14.84 9.04 8.03
N ASP A 145 -14.66 9.72 9.14
CA ASP A 145 -13.39 9.92 9.85
C ASP A 145 -12.98 8.76 10.77
N ALA A 146 -13.87 7.79 11.02
CA ALA A 146 -13.69 6.73 12.02
C ALA A 146 -12.39 5.93 11.88
N ARG A 147 -11.70 6.02 10.75
CA ARG A 147 -10.42 5.34 10.48
C ARG A 147 -9.32 6.30 10.05
N TYR A 148 -9.48 7.58 10.29
CA TYR A 148 -8.57 8.64 9.87
C TYR A 148 -7.92 9.35 11.07
N ASN A 149 -7.07 8.64 11.79
CA ASN A 149 -6.25 9.26 12.85
C ASN A 149 -5.02 9.91 12.19
N SER A 150 -5.11 11.21 11.92
CA SER A 150 -4.10 12.00 11.21
C SER A 150 -2.71 11.85 11.84
N ASP A 151 -2.59 11.99 13.17
CA ASP A 151 -1.29 11.96 13.85
C ASP A 151 -0.62 10.59 13.77
N ASP A 152 -1.38 9.51 14.00
CA ASP A 152 -0.84 8.16 13.87
C ASP A 152 -0.44 7.85 12.41
N LEU A 153 -1.23 8.28 11.44
CA LEU A 153 -0.95 8.08 10.02
C LEU A 153 0.29 8.86 9.56
N LYS A 154 0.42 10.12 9.95
CA LYS A 154 1.64 10.93 9.68
C LYS A 154 2.88 10.29 10.31
N LYS A 155 2.79 9.81 11.57
CA LYS A 155 3.92 9.11 12.23
C LYS A 155 4.37 7.88 11.47
N ARG A 156 3.43 7.06 10.96
CA ARG A 156 3.77 5.88 10.16
C ARG A 156 4.43 6.25 8.84
N ILE A 157 3.93 7.26 8.14
CA ILE A 157 4.48 7.72 6.86
C ILE A 157 5.90 8.27 7.08
N LYS A 158 6.12 9.12 8.08
CA LYS A 158 7.44 9.62 8.42
C LYS A 158 8.41 8.51 8.81
N LEU A 159 7.95 7.50 9.55
CA LEU A 159 8.76 6.32 9.88
C LEU A 159 9.19 5.56 8.61
N ILE A 160 8.28 5.33 7.65
CA ILE A 160 8.60 4.66 6.38
C ILE A 160 9.62 5.47 5.59
N ALA A 161 9.47 6.78 5.54
CA ALA A 161 10.37 7.68 4.82
C ALA A 161 11.83 7.62 5.33
N LEU A 162 12.07 7.29 6.61
CA LEU A 162 13.42 7.06 7.15
C LEU A 162 14.14 5.88 6.50
N TYR A 163 13.40 4.97 5.89
CA TYR A 163 13.93 3.78 5.20
C TYR A 163 13.90 3.91 3.69
N LYS A 164 13.65 5.12 3.14
CA LYS A 164 13.50 5.35 1.70
C LYS A 164 14.61 4.70 0.87
N ASP A 165 15.86 4.85 1.27
CA ASP A 165 17.03 4.35 0.54
C ASP A 165 17.14 2.81 0.55
N LYS A 166 16.30 2.13 1.33
CA LYS A 166 16.19 0.67 1.43
C LYS A 166 14.92 0.13 0.79
N ILE A 167 14.14 0.98 0.14
CA ILE A 167 12.87 0.63 -0.52
C ILE A 167 12.99 0.92 -2.00
N GLU A 168 13.03 -0.12 -2.79
CA GLU A 168 12.94 -0.04 -4.25
C GLU A 168 11.49 -0.22 -4.67
N LEU A 169 10.94 0.72 -5.44
CA LEU A 169 9.53 0.76 -5.83
C LEU A 169 9.35 0.67 -7.34
N HIS A 170 8.50 -0.24 -7.80
CA HIS A 170 8.16 -0.43 -9.21
C HIS A 170 6.66 -0.31 -9.47
N ASN A 171 6.31 -0.03 -10.74
CA ASN A 171 4.93 -0.03 -11.27
C ASN A 171 4.90 -0.87 -12.56
N LEU A 172 5.20 -2.15 -12.43
CA LEU A 172 5.35 -3.09 -13.53
C LEU A 172 4.34 -4.23 -13.41
N ASP A 173 4.14 -4.95 -14.49
CA ASP A 173 3.58 -6.29 -14.39
C ASP A 173 4.52 -7.19 -13.56
N ALA A 174 3.96 -8.15 -12.80
CA ALA A 174 4.77 -8.99 -11.93
C ALA A 174 5.78 -9.86 -12.69
N VAL A 175 5.42 -10.33 -13.88
CA VAL A 175 6.32 -11.12 -14.73
C VAL A 175 7.46 -10.25 -15.26
N GLU A 176 7.15 -9.03 -15.70
CA GLU A 176 8.14 -8.05 -16.12
C GLU A 176 9.12 -7.71 -14.99
N LEU A 177 8.60 -7.47 -13.78
CA LEU A 177 9.44 -7.26 -12.60
C LEU A 177 10.42 -8.41 -12.39
N ILE A 178 9.94 -9.66 -12.42
CA ILE A 178 10.77 -10.85 -12.22
C ILE A 178 11.89 -10.90 -13.28
N HIS A 179 11.56 -10.70 -14.54
CA HIS A 179 12.55 -10.68 -15.61
C HIS A 179 13.62 -9.62 -15.41
N ASN A 180 13.22 -8.42 -14.98
CA ASN A 180 14.17 -7.31 -14.74
C ASN A 180 15.11 -7.59 -13.54
N LEU A 181 14.63 -8.33 -12.55
CA LEU A 181 15.38 -8.61 -11.34
C LEU A 181 16.31 -9.83 -11.43
N GLN A 182 16.01 -10.81 -12.31
CA GLN A 182 16.67 -12.13 -12.35
C GLN A 182 18.21 -12.08 -12.36
N SER A 183 18.82 -11.09 -13.02
CA SER A 183 20.27 -11.00 -13.20
C SER A 183 21.00 -10.32 -12.04
N ASN A 184 20.29 -9.63 -11.15
CA ASN A 184 20.89 -8.71 -10.17
C ASN A 184 20.50 -8.99 -8.71
N LEU A 185 19.71 -10.03 -8.43
CA LEU A 185 19.28 -10.32 -7.07
C LEU A 185 20.38 -11.01 -6.26
N PRO A 186 20.61 -10.58 -5.02
CA PRO A 186 21.46 -11.31 -4.08
C PRO A 186 20.91 -12.72 -3.79
N ASN A 187 21.81 -13.69 -3.52
CA ASN A 187 21.43 -15.07 -3.22
C ASN A 187 20.54 -15.21 -1.97
N ASN A 188 20.58 -14.22 -1.06
CA ASN A 188 19.74 -14.16 0.15
C ASN A 188 18.47 -13.35 -0.08
N SER A 189 17.79 -13.58 -1.20
CA SER A 189 16.54 -12.92 -1.56
C SER A 189 15.34 -13.85 -1.38
N LEU A 190 14.19 -13.27 -0.98
CA LEU A 190 12.92 -13.98 -0.82
C LEU A 190 11.81 -13.27 -1.57
N PHE A 191 11.15 -13.98 -2.49
CA PHE A 191 9.93 -13.53 -3.16
C PHE A 191 8.70 -14.00 -2.40
N TYR A 192 7.73 -13.11 -2.26
CA TYR A 192 6.38 -13.45 -1.80
C TYR A 192 5.33 -13.01 -2.81
N PHE A 193 4.59 -13.96 -3.35
CA PHE A 193 3.52 -13.73 -4.31
C PHE A 193 2.16 -13.83 -3.63
N ASP A 194 1.40 -12.74 -3.61
CA ASP A 194 0.01 -12.68 -3.13
C ASP A 194 -0.88 -12.02 -4.22
N PRO A 195 -1.06 -12.69 -5.38
CA PRO A 195 -1.81 -12.12 -6.49
C PRO A 195 -3.27 -11.89 -6.12
N PRO A 196 -3.97 -10.96 -6.79
CA PRO A 196 -5.39 -10.74 -6.60
C PRO A 196 -6.20 -12.02 -6.80
N TYR A 197 -7.21 -12.23 -5.95
CA TYR A 197 -8.06 -13.43 -6.02
C TYR A 197 -8.85 -13.47 -7.32
N TYR A 198 -8.70 -14.52 -8.09
CA TYR A 198 -9.38 -14.77 -9.34
C TYR A 198 -10.91 -14.60 -9.25
N LYS A 199 -11.60 -15.34 -8.35
CA LYS A 199 -13.06 -15.31 -8.21
C LYS A 199 -13.62 -14.09 -7.49
N LYS A 200 -12.87 -13.47 -6.58
CA LYS A 200 -13.33 -12.34 -5.76
C LYS A 200 -12.64 -11.02 -6.10
N GLY A 201 -11.72 -11.03 -7.08
CA GLY A 201 -10.89 -9.89 -7.42
C GLY A 201 -11.68 -8.67 -7.87
N LYS A 202 -12.71 -8.85 -8.69
CA LYS A 202 -13.57 -7.77 -9.26
C LYS A 202 -14.16 -6.82 -8.20
N GLY A 203 -14.43 -7.31 -6.99
CA GLY A 203 -15.02 -6.50 -5.92
C GLY A 203 -14.02 -5.94 -4.90
N LEU A 204 -12.79 -6.44 -4.87
CA LEU A 204 -11.80 -6.15 -3.83
C LEU A 204 -10.59 -5.36 -4.33
N TYR A 205 -10.15 -5.63 -5.54
CA TYR A 205 -8.92 -5.08 -6.11
C TYR A 205 -9.22 -4.15 -7.29
N MET A 206 -8.31 -3.22 -7.55
CA MET A 206 -8.40 -2.32 -8.70
C MET A 206 -8.07 -3.04 -10.00
N ASN A 207 -7.11 -3.97 -9.96
CA ASN A 207 -6.76 -4.91 -11.03
C ASN A 207 -6.98 -6.35 -10.54
N TYR A 208 -7.31 -7.26 -11.44
CA TYR A 208 -7.48 -8.70 -11.18
C TYR A 208 -7.12 -9.46 -12.46
N TYR A 209 -6.72 -10.71 -12.30
CA TYR A 209 -6.47 -11.61 -13.42
C TYR A 209 -7.77 -12.23 -13.92
N ASP A 210 -7.88 -12.48 -15.22
CA ASP A 210 -8.99 -13.21 -15.83
C ASP A 210 -8.50 -14.43 -16.63
N ASP A 211 -9.41 -15.12 -17.36
CA ASP A 211 -9.09 -16.37 -18.06
C ASP A 211 -8.09 -16.20 -19.22
N GLN A 212 -7.69 -14.96 -19.53
CA GLN A 212 -6.76 -14.64 -20.63
C GLN A 212 -5.38 -14.20 -20.13
N ASP A 213 -5.24 -13.95 -18.82
CA ASP A 213 -3.97 -13.61 -18.18
C ASP A 213 -3.22 -14.86 -17.68
#